data_862933b3134091ac4baaf3f64434969d
#
_entry.id   862933b3134091ac4baaf3f64434969d
#
_cell.length_a   1.000
_cell.length_b   1.000
_cell.length_c   1.000
_cell.angle_alpha   90.00
_cell.angle_beta   90.00
_cell.angle_gamma   90.00
#
_symmetry.space_group_name_H-M   'P 1'
#
loop_
_entity.id
_entity.type
_entity.pdbx_description
1 polymer ?
#
loop_
_entity_poly.entity_id
_entity_poly.type
_entity_poly.pdbx_seq_one_letter_code
_entity_poly.pdbx_strand_id
1 'polypeptide(L)'
;IVQSELRNIERISEDLDVNYHQMQHFITESNWDERSVINQVSREVSSILPKRKLTGLIIDESGWVKKGDKSVGVGWQYCGNVGKISNSQVAVFACLSNGDFASMVDARLFLPQDWCDDSTRCTEAGIPDEKRAFKTKLELAVDIIKQQVENGVSFDFIGGDGYYGNDSNLARAIDQMGYLYMLDIHSDQKIFIEQPDLIIPERKGTKGPTPRKLKATTQDVSVSDYMESLEPGDWEKIEVRNTTKGKLTGEYHFVRVFIWNKSINQIEPRMLVIRKTMSAKNTVEIKYSFTNANLEQYTHQALAYMQAQRYFVEHCIKESKQILGIDQFQTRKWLSWQHQVALNFIVSSFILKEKLLCFDDLPLLSARDIKEVFVFNMYKEMTEEQLFDKMFNRHLIRQRDINNSYLRI
;
A
#
# COMPACT_ATOMS: atom_id res chain seq x y z
N ILE A 1 -5.72 -20.01 7.02
CA ILE A 1 -5.00 -18.73 7.22
C ILE A 1 -5.50 -18.03 8.49
N VAL A 2 -6.79 -17.84 8.66
CA VAL A 2 -7.35 -17.08 9.81
C VAL A 2 -7.13 -17.81 11.13
N GLN A 3 -7.13 -19.13 11.15
CA GLN A 3 -7.11 -19.98 12.33
C GLN A 3 -5.75 -20.14 12.99
N SER A 4 -4.69 -20.19 12.17
CA SER A 4 -3.34 -20.47 12.69
C SER A 4 -2.71 -19.25 13.33
N GLU A 5 -2.01 -19.42 14.45
CA GLU A 5 -1.20 -18.36 15.05
C GLU A 5 0.00 -18.01 14.15
N LEU A 6 0.68 -19.03 13.62
CA LEU A 6 1.74 -18.91 12.62
C LEU A 6 1.19 -19.36 11.27
N ARG A 7 1.19 -18.47 10.26
CA ARG A 7 0.54 -18.69 8.95
C ARG A 7 1.53 -19.15 7.88
N ASN A 8 2.45 -20.01 8.26
CA ASN A 8 3.25 -20.77 7.30
C ASN A 8 2.53 -22.08 6.92
N ILE A 9 2.94 -22.69 5.83
CA ILE A 9 2.29 -23.89 5.27
C ILE A 9 2.27 -25.04 6.29
N GLU A 10 3.37 -25.23 7.03
CA GLU A 10 3.49 -26.28 8.03
C GLU A 10 2.42 -26.14 9.13
N ARG A 11 2.30 -24.96 9.72
CA ARG A 11 1.33 -24.70 10.78
C ARG A 11 -0.11 -24.78 10.30
N ILE A 12 -0.37 -24.23 9.12
CA ILE A 12 -1.71 -24.31 8.53
C ILE A 12 -2.08 -25.77 8.26
N SER A 13 -1.15 -26.60 7.76
CA SER A 13 -1.41 -28.01 7.50
C SER A 13 -1.68 -28.80 8.80
N GLU A 14 -0.94 -28.51 9.87
CA GLU A 14 -1.17 -29.10 11.21
C GLU A 14 -2.53 -28.68 11.77
N ASP A 15 -2.90 -27.40 11.66
CA ASP A 15 -4.16 -26.87 12.23
C ASP A 15 -5.39 -27.39 11.50
N LEU A 16 -5.29 -27.64 10.19
CA LEU A 16 -6.38 -28.15 9.36
C LEU A 16 -6.40 -29.67 9.20
N ASP A 17 -5.40 -30.38 9.75
CA ASP A 17 -5.20 -31.81 9.55
C ASP A 17 -5.16 -32.21 8.07
N VAL A 18 -4.46 -31.42 7.25
CA VAL A 18 -4.26 -31.69 5.83
C VAL A 18 -2.81 -32.05 5.54
N ASN A 19 -2.60 -32.80 4.46
CA ASN A 19 -1.26 -33.22 4.08
C ASN A 19 -0.38 -32.00 3.71
N TYR A 20 0.74 -31.84 4.42
CA TYR A 20 1.69 -30.74 4.21
C TYR A 20 2.18 -30.67 2.75
N HIS A 21 2.53 -31.81 2.14
CA HIS A 21 3.05 -31.84 0.76
C HIS A 21 2.00 -31.43 -0.28
N GLN A 22 0.72 -31.80 -0.06
CA GLN A 22 -0.37 -31.35 -0.93
C GLN A 22 -0.57 -29.84 -0.81
N MET A 23 -0.54 -29.29 0.39
CA MET A 23 -0.66 -27.86 0.63
C MET A 23 0.54 -27.10 0.05
N GLN A 24 1.76 -27.63 0.26
CA GLN A 24 2.97 -27.07 -0.34
C GLN A 24 2.88 -27.06 -1.87
N HIS A 25 2.50 -28.19 -2.48
CA HIS A 25 2.32 -28.30 -3.94
C HIS A 25 1.28 -27.29 -4.44
N PHE A 26 0.15 -27.14 -3.75
CA PHE A 26 -0.89 -26.16 -4.11
C PHE A 26 -0.36 -24.73 -4.15
N ILE A 27 0.50 -24.35 -3.22
CA ILE A 27 1.07 -22.99 -3.16
C ILE A 27 2.24 -22.82 -4.14
N THR A 28 3.09 -23.86 -4.34
CA THR A 28 4.38 -23.69 -5.02
C THR A 28 4.40 -24.17 -6.45
N GLU A 29 3.60 -25.17 -6.82
CA GLU A 29 3.71 -25.89 -8.09
C GLU A 29 2.40 -25.94 -8.87
N SER A 30 1.23 -25.82 -8.22
CA SER A 30 -0.06 -25.89 -8.91
C SER A 30 -0.23 -24.72 -9.87
N ASN A 31 -0.62 -25.01 -11.09
CA ASN A 31 -0.79 -24.02 -12.14
C ASN A 31 -2.24 -23.50 -12.17
N TRP A 32 -2.60 -22.63 -11.20
CA TRP A 32 -3.83 -21.86 -11.23
C TRP A 32 -3.54 -20.37 -11.45
N ASP A 33 -4.47 -19.69 -12.10
CA ASP A 33 -4.31 -18.28 -12.50
C ASP A 33 -4.57 -17.35 -11.31
N GLU A 34 -3.52 -17.03 -10.57
CA GLU A 34 -3.55 -16.14 -9.43
C GLU A 34 -3.95 -14.70 -9.83
N ARG A 35 -3.58 -14.29 -11.04
CA ARG A 35 -3.92 -12.94 -11.53
C ARG A 35 -5.42 -12.80 -11.74
N SER A 36 -6.06 -13.78 -12.37
CA SER A 36 -7.52 -13.81 -12.51
C SER A 36 -8.24 -13.82 -11.17
N VAL A 37 -7.69 -14.52 -10.17
CA VAL A 37 -8.23 -14.51 -8.80
C VAL A 37 -8.12 -13.11 -8.18
N ILE A 38 -6.95 -12.46 -8.24
CA ILE A 38 -6.77 -11.09 -7.73
C ILE A 38 -7.70 -10.12 -8.45
N ASN A 39 -7.81 -10.22 -9.76
CA ASN A 39 -8.69 -9.38 -10.57
C ASN A 39 -10.18 -9.59 -10.19
N GLN A 40 -10.58 -10.81 -9.90
CA GLN A 40 -11.94 -11.10 -9.43
C GLN A 40 -12.19 -10.50 -8.03
N VAL A 41 -11.22 -10.66 -7.11
CA VAL A 41 -11.31 -10.05 -5.77
C VAL A 41 -11.44 -8.53 -5.88
N SER A 42 -10.66 -7.87 -6.75
CA SER A 42 -10.74 -6.41 -6.90
C SER A 42 -12.11 -5.95 -7.43
N ARG A 43 -12.70 -6.66 -8.39
CA ARG A 43 -14.06 -6.41 -8.87
C ARG A 43 -15.12 -6.61 -7.77
N GLU A 44 -15.01 -7.70 -7.00
CA GLU A 44 -15.93 -7.97 -5.88
C GLU A 44 -15.84 -6.88 -4.82
N VAL A 45 -14.64 -6.52 -4.37
CA VAL A 45 -14.43 -5.43 -3.40
C VAL A 45 -15.06 -4.13 -3.92
N SER A 46 -14.80 -3.76 -5.17
CA SER A 46 -15.39 -2.58 -5.80
C SER A 46 -16.92 -2.61 -5.83
N SER A 47 -17.51 -3.79 -6.05
CA SER A 47 -18.95 -3.95 -6.16
C SER A 47 -19.69 -3.88 -4.83
N ILE A 48 -19.06 -4.34 -3.74
CA ILE A 48 -19.67 -4.41 -2.40
C ILE A 48 -19.44 -3.15 -1.56
N LEU A 49 -18.42 -2.34 -1.89
CA LEU A 49 -18.18 -1.09 -1.17
C LEU A 49 -19.38 -0.13 -1.34
N PRO A 50 -19.92 0.42 -0.23
CA PRO A 50 -21.04 1.35 -0.30
C PRO A 50 -20.69 2.63 -1.07
N LYS A 51 -21.48 2.99 -2.07
CA LYS A 51 -21.26 4.18 -2.93
C LYS A 51 -21.72 5.51 -2.29
N ARG A 52 -21.66 5.62 -0.98
CA ARG A 52 -22.13 6.82 -0.23
C ARG A 52 -21.06 7.91 -0.10
N LYS A 53 -19.80 7.55 -0.29
CA LYS A 53 -18.62 8.43 -0.15
C LYS A 53 -17.67 8.18 -1.32
N LEU A 54 -16.76 9.12 -1.56
CA LEU A 54 -15.68 8.94 -2.54
C LEU A 54 -14.84 7.72 -2.17
N THR A 55 -14.57 6.90 -3.15
CA THR A 55 -13.72 5.71 -3.01
C THR A 55 -12.32 6.01 -3.55
N GLY A 56 -11.31 5.80 -2.72
CA GLY A 56 -9.91 5.95 -3.11
C GLY A 56 -9.26 4.62 -3.46
N LEU A 57 -8.48 4.60 -4.54
CA LEU A 57 -7.45 3.58 -4.79
C LEU A 57 -6.16 4.07 -4.15
N ILE A 58 -5.84 3.54 -2.97
CA ILE A 58 -4.73 4.04 -2.17
C ILE A 58 -3.53 3.09 -2.32
N ILE A 59 -2.38 3.66 -2.68
CA ILE A 59 -1.15 2.92 -2.97
C ILE A 59 -0.12 3.19 -1.89
N ASP A 60 0.57 2.15 -1.47
CA ASP A 60 1.70 2.21 -0.55
C ASP A 60 2.61 1.00 -0.75
N GLU A 61 3.86 1.07 -0.29
CA GLU A 61 4.71 -0.10 -0.29
C GLU A 61 4.85 -0.70 1.12
N SER A 62 5.16 -1.98 1.13
CA SER A 62 5.53 -2.65 2.36
C SER A 62 6.56 -3.73 2.12
N GLY A 63 7.45 -3.88 3.10
CA GLY A 63 8.49 -4.88 3.06
C GLY A 63 8.53 -5.70 4.34
N TRP A 64 9.26 -6.82 4.27
CA TRP A 64 9.59 -7.68 5.40
C TRP A 64 10.97 -8.29 5.25
N VAL A 65 11.68 -8.33 6.36
CA VAL A 65 13.04 -8.86 6.43
C VAL A 65 13.03 -10.35 6.12
N LYS A 66 13.96 -10.81 5.30
CA LYS A 66 14.18 -12.22 4.96
C LYS A 66 15.59 -12.65 5.38
N LYS A 67 15.71 -13.91 5.77
CA LYS A 67 17.01 -14.56 5.98
C LYS A 67 17.46 -15.20 4.64
N GLY A 68 18.73 -15.04 4.30
CA GLY A 68 19.29 -15.59 3.06
C GLY A 68 18.89 -14.81 1.80
N ASP A 69 19.26 -15.34 0.65
CA ASP A 69 19.25 -14.69 -0.66
C ASP A 69 18.35 -15.36 -1.72
N LYS A 70 17.67 -16.45 -1.35
CA LYS A 70 16.92 -17.31 -2.29
C LYS A 70 15.46 -16.92 -2.50
N SER A 71 14.89 -16.06 -1.63
CA SER A 71 13.50 -15.62 -1.83
C SER A 71 13.42 -14.63 -2.99
N VAL A 72 12.46 -14.81 -3.89
CA VAL A 72 12.27 -13.95 -5.07
C VAL A 72 12.18 -12.47 -4.67
N GLY A 73 12.93 -11.60 -5.34
CA GLY A 73 12.94 -10.15 -5.08
C GLY A 73 13.61 -9.73 -3.76
N VAL A 74 14.27 -10.65 -3.03
CA VAL A 74 15.01 -10.30 -1.82
C VAL A 74 16.33 -9.58 -2.18
N GLY A 75 16.63 -8.52 -1.46
CA GLY A 75 17.87 -7.75 -1.63
C GLY A 75 18.08 -6.75 -0.51
N TRP A 76 19.26 -6.14 -0.47
CA TRP A 76 19.57 -5.04 0.44
C TRP A 76 18.90 -3.76 -0.04
N GLN A 77 17.78 -3.42 0.55
CA GLN A 77 16.96 -2.28 0.19
C GLN A 77 16.30 -1.66 1.42
N TYR A 78 15.80 -0.43 1.28
CA TYR A 78 15.08 0.22 2.37
C TYR A 78 13.79 -0.55 2.68
N CYS A 79 13.63 -0.89 3.93
CA CYS A 79 12.46 -1.61 4.44
C CYS A 79 11.76 -0.74 5.50
N GLY A 80 10.63 -0.12 5.14
CA GLY A 80 9.89 0.78 6.01
C GLY A 80 9.47 0.16 7.34
N ASN A 81 9.22 -1.16 7.36
CA ASN A 81 8.85 -1.88 8.59
C ASN A 81 9.95 -1.85 9.68
N VAL A 82 11.21 -1.72 9.29
CA VAL A 82 12.36 -1.63 10.23
C VAL A 82 13.07 -0.28 10.15
N GLY A 83 12.63 0.63 9.29
CA GLY A 83 13.14 1.99 9.17
C GLY A 83 14.59 2.11 8.68
N LYS A 84 15.14 1.07 8.03
CA LYS A 84 16.53 1.03 7.57
C LYS A 84 16.72 0.12 6.36
N ILE A 85 17.87 0.22 5.72
CA ILE A 85 18.30 -0.76 4.70
C ILE A 85 18.50 -2.11 5.37
N SER A 86 17.87 -3.15 4.82
CA SER A 86 17.94 -4.52 5.30
C SER A 86 17.75 -5.51 4.16
N ASN A 87 18.21 -6.75 4.36
CA ASN A 87 17.90 -7.82 3.42
C ASN A 87 16.41 -8.14 3.51
N SER A 88 15.66 -7.66 2.55
CA SER A 88 14.19 -7.63 2.60
C SER A 88 13.57 -7.88 1.24
N GLN A 89 12.33 -8.34 1.27
CA GLN A 89 11.44 -8.43 0.12
C GLN A 89 10.43 -7.29 0.25
N VAL A 90 10.22 -6.52 -0.82
CA VAL A 90 9.33 -5.36 -0.84
C VAL A 90 8.31 -5.50 -1.96
N ALA A 91 7.09 -5.07 -1.71
CA ALA A 91 6.05 -5.02 -2.72
C ALA A 91 5.25 -3.71 -2.63
N VAL A 92 4.74 -3.27 -3.76
CA VAL A 92 3.76 -2.17 -3.86
C VAL A 92 2.38 -2.77 -3.76
N PHE A 93 1.55 -2.21 -2.88
CA PHE A 93 0.19 -2.64 -2.60
C PHE A 93 -0.82 -1.56 -2.95
N ALA A 94 -2.03 -1.99 -3.27
CA ALA A 94 -3.17 -1.09 -3.40
C ALA A 94 -4.37 -1.61 -2.61
N CYS A 95 -5.10 -0.68 -1.99
CA CYS A 95 -6.40 -0.97 -1.39
C CYS A 95 -7.47 -0.02 -1.94
N LEU A 96 -8.71 -0.50 -1.98
CA LEU A 96 -9.88 0.36 -2.12
C LEU A 96 -10.38 0.77 -0.75
N SER A 97 -10.67 2.05 -0.56
CA SER A 97 -11.18 2.60 0.69
C SER A 97 -12.24 3.66 0.44
N ASN A 98 -13.33 3.62 1.21
CA ASN A 98 -14.38 4.65 1.20
C ASN A 98 -14.56 5.34 2.57
N GLY A 99 -13.56 5.26 3.43
CA GLY A 99 -13.53 5.92 4.74
C GLY A 99 -14.15 5.17 5.91
N ASP A 100 -14.97 4.18 5.65
CA ASP A 100 -15.54 3.28 6.66
C ASP A 100 -15.01 1.86 6.47
N PHE A 101 -14.80 1.47 5.21
CA PHE A 101 -14.38 0.14 4.80
C PHE A 101 -13.18 0.22 3.86
N ALA A 102 -12.31 -0.78 3.95
CA ALA A 102 -11.18 -0.91 3.05
C ALA A 102 -10.78 -2.38 2.89
N SER A 103 -10.25 -2.74 1.73
CA SER A 103 -9.67 -4.05 1.46
C SER A 103 -8.56 -3.96 0.43
N MET A 104 -7.59 -4.88 0.51
CA MET A 104 -6.53 -5.03 -0.47
C MET A 104 -7.10 -5.50 -1.80
N VAL A 105 -6.60 -4.94 -2.90
CA VAL A 105 -7.09 -5.24 -4.26
C VAL A 105 -6.00 -5.59 -5.25
N ASP A 106 -4.76 -5.14 -5.04
CA ASP A 106 -3.64 -5.52 -5.90
C ASP A 106 -2.31 -5.44 -5.16
N ALA A 107 -1.31 -6.17 -5.69
CA ALA A 107 0.08 -6.06 -5.26
C ALA A 107 1.03 -6.39 -6.42
N ARG A 108 2.21 -5.76 -6.39
CA ARG A 108 3.33 -6.03 -7.30
C ARG A 108 4.60 -6.21 -6.50
N LEU A 109 5.27 -7.34 -6.70
CA LEU A 109 6.59 -7.58 -6.11
C LEU A 109 7.61 -6.68 -6.80
N PHE A 110 8.38 -5.94 -5.99
CA PHE A 110 9.51 -5.17 -6.48
C PHE A 110 10.73 -6.08 -6.67
N LEU A 111 11.30 -6.07 -7.86
CA LEU A 111 12.55 -6.76 -8.18
C LEU A 111 13.68 -5.73 -8.17
N PRO A 112 14.63 -5.80 -7.23
CA PRO A 112 15.85 -4.99 -7.28
C PRO A 112 16.63 -5.20 -8.58
N GLN A 113 17.44 -4.22 -8.99
CA GLN A 113 18.20 -4.24 -10.24
C GLN A 113 19.07 -5.50 -10.38
N ASP A 114 19.74 -5.93 -9.30
CA ASP A 114 20.58 -7.14 -9.24
C ASP A 114 19.82 -8.44 -9.55
N TRP A 115 18.50 -8.46 -9.34
CA TRP A 115 17.67 -9.57 -9.82
C TRP A 115 17.45 -9.50 -11.32
N CYS A 116 17.11 -8.32 -11.84
CA CYS A 116 16.84 -8.13 -13.26
C CYS A 116 18.07 -8.38 -14.14
N ASP A 117 19.26 -8.10 -13.59
CA ASP A 117 20.54 -8.31 -14.28
C ASP A 117 21.02 -9.77 -14.21
N ASP A 118 20.47 -10.61 -13.33
CA ASP A 118 20.82 -12.03 -13.16
C ASP A 118 19.74 -12.96 -13.76
N SER A 119 19.90 -13.28 -15.05
CA SER A 119 18.94 -14.14 -15.76
C SER A 119 18.88 -15.57 -15.19
N THR A 120 19.97 -16.09 -14.65
CA THR A 120 20.03 -17.41 -14.03
C THR A 120 19.20 -17.44 -12.78
N ARG A 121 19.42 -16.47 -11.90
CA ARG A 121 18.66 -16.30 -10.65
C ARG A 121 17.17 -16.12 -10.91
N CYS A 122 16.81 -15.31 -11.92
CA CYS A 122 15.44 -15.15 -12.36
C CYS A 122 14.80 -16.47 -12.80
N THR A 123 15.51 -17.26 -13.59
CA THR A 123 15.05 -18.56 -14.08
C THR A 123 14.86 -19.56 -12.94
N GLU A 124 15.82 -19.66 -12.01
CA GLU A 124 15.72 -20.51 -10.82
C GLU A 124 14.53 -20.13 -9.94
N ALA A 125 14.22 -18.82 -9.79
CA ALA A 125 13.07 -18.34 -9.06
C ALA A 125 11.74 -18.48 -9.83
N GLY A 126 11.78 -18.86 -11.10
CA GLY A 126 10.59 -18.99 -11.95
C GLY A 126 9.95 -17.66 -12.32
N ILE A 127 10.75 -16.59 -12.47
CA ILE A 127 10.24 -15.29 -12.92
C ILE A 127 10.00 -15.36 -14.43
N PRO A 128 8.79 -15.07 -14.94
CA PRO A 128 8.49 -15.01 -16.36
C PRO A 128 9.36 -13.95 -17.08
N ASP A 129 9.76 -14.22 -18.33
CA ASP A 129 10.68 -13.35 -19.07
C ASP A 129 10.17 -11.91 -19.20
N GLU A 130 8.86 -11.73 -19.41
CA GLU A 130 8.21 -10.44 -19.52
C GLU A 130 8.14 -9.66 -18.18
N LYS A 131 8.47 -10.32 -17.07
CA LYS A 131 8.51 -9.71 -15.72
C LYS A 131 9.93 -9.41 -15.23
N ARG A 132 10.97 -9.73 -16.02
CA ARG A 132 12.38 -9.55 -15.63
C ARG A 132 12.91 -8.14 -15.86
N ALA A 133 12.23 -7.33 -16.66
CA ALA A 133 12.62 -5.93 -16.85
C ALA A 133 12.51 -5.15 -15.53
N PHE A 134 13.56 -4.38 -15.21
CA PHE A 134 13.52 -3.52 -14.03
C PHE A 134 12.39 -2.50 -14.11
N LYS A 135 11.66 -2.36 -13.02
CA LYS A 135 10.64 -1.33 -12.81
C LYS A 135 10.83 -0.70 -11.45
N THR A 136 10.78 0.61 -11.41
CA THR A 136 10.71 1.37 -10.16
C THR A 136 9.37 1.10 -9.44
N LYS A 137 9.30 1.37 -8.15
CA LYS A 137 8.03 1.25 -7.40
C LYS A 137 6.95 2.19 -7.97
N LEU A 138 7.34 3.34 -8.52
CA LEU A 138 6.43 4.28 -9.17
C LEU A 138 5.83 3.68 -10.46
N GLU A 139 6.63 3.01 -11.28
CA GLU A 139 6.14 2.32 -12.47
C GLU A 139 5.23 1.13 -12.10
N LEU A 140 5.55 0.41 -11.01
CA LEU A 140 4.68 -0.64 -10.49
C LEU A 140 3.34 -0.08 -9.99
N ALA A 141 3.33 1.12 -9.39
CA ALA A 141 2.11 1.82 -9.02
C ALA A 141 1.26 2.18 -10.24
N VAL A 142 1.88 2.67 -11.32
CA VAL A 142 1.19 2.94 -12.59
C VAL A 142 0.61 1.65 -13.19
N ASP A 143 1.36 0.55 -13.15
CA ASP A 143 0.86 -0.76 -13.61
C ASP A 143 -0.37 -1.21 -12.81
N ILE A 144 -0.37 -1.01 -11.48
CA ILE A 144 -1.52 -1.30 -10.63
C ILE A 144 -2.73 -0.46 -11.05
N ILE A 145 -2.55 0.87 -11.18
CA ILE A 145 -3.64 1.76 -11.55
C ILE A 145 -4.26 1.33 -12.89
N LYS A 146 -3.44 1.11 -13.90
CA LYS A 146 -3.89 0.65 -15.23
C LYS A 146 -4.66 -0.67 -15.13
N GLN A 147 -4.15 -1.62 -14.38
CA GLN A 147 -4.81 -2.93 -14.18
C GLN A 147 -6.18 -2.76 -13.53
N GLN A 148 -6.33 -1.88 -12.52
CA GLN A 148 -7.62 -1.66 -11.89
C GLN A 148 -8.62 -0.98 -12.84
N VAL A 149 -8.15 -0.05 -13.67
CA VAL A 149 -8.98 0.56 -14.73
C VAL A 149 -9.43 -0.49 -15.75
N GLU A 150 -8.52 -1.31 -16.26
CA GLU A 150 -8.81 -2.41 -17.20
C GLU A 150 -9.79 -3.44 -16.61
N ASN A 151 -9.70 -3.70 -15.31
CA ASN A 151 -10.63 -4.57 -14.59
C ASN A 151 -12.03 -3.96 -14.39
N GLY A 152 -12.25 -2.69 -14.72
CA GLY A 152 -13.51 -1.99 -14.48
C GLY A 152 -13.77 -1.71 -13.00
N VAL A 153 -12.73 -1.62 -12.18
CA VAL A 153 -12.83 -1.27 -10.76
C VAL A 153 -13.21 0.21 -10.64
N SER A 154 -14.25 0.51 -9.87
CA SER A 154 -14.72 1.89 -9.66
C SER A 154 -14.00 2.52 -8.48
N PHE A 155 -13.31 3.63 -8.74
CA PHE A 155 -12.73 4.52 -7.73
C PHE A 155 -12.78 5.96 -8.23
N ASP A 156 -12.82 6.93 -7.31
CA ASP A 156 -12.98 8.34 -7.60
C ASP A 156 -11.65 9.08 -7.61
N PHE A 157 -10.66 8.61 -6.83
CA PHE A 157 -9.34 9.23 -6.74
C PHE A 157 -8.26 8.22 -6.40
N ILE A 158 -7.01 8.61 -6.64
CA ILE A 158 -5.82 7.83 -6.33
C ILE A 158 -5.08 8.52 -5.19
N GLY A 159 -4.70 7.75 -4.14
CA GLY A 159 -3.93 8.24 -3.01
C GLY A 159 -2.57 7.54 -2.89
N GLY A 160 -1.60 8.22 -2.29
CA GLY A 160 -0.28 7.68 -1.99
C GLY A 160 0.48 8.55 -1.01
N ASP A 161 1.59 8.03 -0.48
CA ASP A 161 2.44 8.76 0.45
C ASP A 161 3.43 9.71 -0.24
N GLY A 162 4.33 10.33 0.54
CA GLY A 162 5.31 11.29 0.03
C GLY A 162 6.32 10.72 -0.97
N TYR A 163 6.56 9.42 -0.95
CA TYR A 163 7.39 8.78 -1.98
C TYR A 163 6.74 8.87 -3.36
N TYR A 164 5.42 8.67 -3.41
CA TYR A 164 4.63 8.78 -4.65
C TYR A 164 4.33 10.22 -5.02
N GLY A 165 4.01 11.08 -4.05
CA GLY A 165 3.58 12.45 -4.31
C GLY A 165 4.69 13.44 -4.67
N ASN A 166 5.94 13.16 -4.29
CA ASN A 166 7.08 13.98 -4.72
C ASN A 166 7.50 13.72 -6.18
N ASP A 167 6.98 12.66 -6.82
CA ASP A 167 7.24 12.40 -8.22
C ASP A 167 6.20 13.07 -9.12
N SER A 168 6.61 14.15 -9.79
CA SER A 168 5.74 14.90 -10.70
C SER A 168 5.30 14.07 -11.92
N ASN A 169 6.06 13.05 -12.31
CA ASN A 169 5.72 12.21 -13.47
C ASN A 169 4.59 11.24 -13.13
N LEU A 170 4.57 10.71 -11.90
CA LEU A 170 3.44 9.89 -11.43
C LEU A 170 2.15 10.71 -11.37
N ALA A 171 2.18 11.88 -10.72
CA ALA A 171 1.04 12.77 -10.64
C ALA A 171 0.49 13.14 -12.04
N ARG A 172 1.42 13.43 -12.98
CA ARG A 172 1.07 13.70 -14.37
C ARG A 172 0.49 12.49 -15.10
N ALA A 173 1.05 11.29 -14.87
CA ALA A 173 0.53 10.07 -15.47
C ALA A 173 -0.91 9.79 -15.01
N ILE A 174 -1.22 10.03 -13.74
CA ILE A 174 -2.56 9.91 -13.18
C ILE A 174 -3.50 10.94 -13.82
N ASP A 175 -3.05 12.18 -13.92
CA ASP A 175 -3.81 13.28 -14.54
C ASP A 175 -4.12 13.01 -16.02
N GLN A 176 -3.14 12.50 -16.78
CA GLN A 176 -3.31 12.11 -18.18
C GLN A 176 -4.29 10.93 -18.37
N MET A 177 -4.45 10.07 -17.38
CA MET A 177 -5.48 9.03 -17.37
C MET A 177 -6.87 9.58 -17.00
N GLY A 178 -6.99 10.88 -16.68
CA GLY A 178 -8.25 11.54 -16.32
C GLY A 178 -8.71 11.28 -14.88
N TYR A 179 -7.80 10.82 -13.99
CA TYR A 179 -8.14 10.56 -12.61
C TYR A 179 -7.74 11.69 -11.67
N LEU A 180 -8.56 11.86 -10.63
CA LEU A 180 -8.24 12.70 -9.49
C LEU A 180 -7.18 12.00 -8.63
N TYR A 181 -6.30 12.78 -8.02
CA TYR A 181 -5.38 12.26 -7.03
C TYR A 181 -5.32 13.11 -5.77
N MET A 182 -4.88 12.50 -4.67
CA MET A 182 -4.50 13.14 -3.42
C MET A 182 -3.23 12.43 -2.92
N LEU A 183 -2.07 13.04 -3.18
CA LEU A 183 -0.77 12.46 -2.90
C LEU A 183 -0.05 13.28 -1.83
N ASP A 184 0.36 12.63 -0.73
CA ASP A 184 1.18 13.30 0.30
C ASP A 184 2.53 13.70 -0.31
N ILE A 185 3.13 14.76 0.21
CA ILE A 185 4.44 15.28 -0.21
C ILE A 185 5.31 15.56 1.01
N HIS A 186 6.62 15.65 0.79
CA HIS A 186 7.56 16.00 1.85
C HIS A 186 7.54 17.50 2.15
N SER A 187 7.93 17.88 3.34
CA SER A 187 7.92 19.27 3.84
C SER A 187 8.87 20.22 3.10
N ASP A 188 9.92 19.67 2.48
CA ASP A 188 10.92 20.41 1.70
C ASP A 188 10.55 20.60 0.22
N GLN A 189 9.39 20.07 -0.22
CA GLN A 189 8.90 20.25 -1.59
C GLN A 189 8.81 21.73 -1.93
N LYS A 190 9.38 22.12 -3.08
CA LYS A 190 9.40 23.50 -3.55
C LYS A 190 8.15 23.84 -4.35
N ILE A 191 7.58 24.99 -4.06
CA ILE A 191 6.37 25.53 -4.71
C ILE A 191 6.59 27.00 -5.08
N PHE A 192 5.82 27.48 -6.04
CA PHE A 192 5.64 28.89 -6.33
C PHE A 192 4.21 29.29 -5.97
N ILE A 193 4.05 30.39 -5.26
CA ILE A 193 2.72 30.92 -4.89
C ILE A 193 2.07 31.60 -6.10
N GLU A 194 2.87 32.27 -6.92
CA GLU A 194 2.45 32.87 -8.17
C GLU A 194 3.09 32.10 -9.34
N GLN A 195 2.39 32.04 -10.46
CA GLN A 195 2.88 31.34 -11.64
C GLN A 195 4.15 32.05 -12.19
N PRO A 196 5.32 31.38 -12.15
CA PRO A 196 6.53 31.94 -12.70
C PRO A 196 6.59 31.72 -14.21
N ASP A 197 7.30 32.60 -14.92
CA ASP A 197 7.80 32.31 -16.25
C ASP A 197 9.14 31.59 -16.18
N LEU A 198 9.42 30.75 -17.15
CA LEU A 198 10.72 30.07 -17.30
C LEU A 198 11.53 30.80 -18.39
N ILE A 199 12.61 31.45 -17.99
CA ILE A 199 13.46 32.22 -18.89
C ILE A 199 14.91 31.71 -18.84
N ILE A 200 15.64 31.86 -19.93
CA ILE A 200 17.09 31.76 -19.92
C ILE A 200 17.61 33.15 -19.52
N PRO A 201 18.28 33.29 -18.36
CA PRO A 201 18.74 34.61 -17.90
C PRO A 201 19.68 35.25 -18.91
N GLU A 202 19.58 36.54 -19.05
CA GLU A 202 20.57 37.32 -19.82
C GLU A 202 21.96 37.22 -19.21
N ARG A 203 22.98 37.28 -20.04
CA ARG A 203 24.37 37.28 -19.59
C ARG A 203 24.68 38.56 -18.81
N LYS A 204 25.05 38.40 -17.55
CA LYS A 204 25.52 39.56 -16.74
C LYS A 204 27.00 39.85 -17.07
N GLY A 205 27.22 40.84 -17.95
CA GLY A 205 28.55 41.30 -18.33
C GLY A 205 29.22 40.54 -19.47
N THR A 206 30.48 40.88 -19.77
CA THR A 206 31.23 40.34 -20.93
C THR A 206 32.07 39.10 -20.60
N LYS A 207 32.31 38.81 -19.32
CA LYS A 207 33.11 37.67 -18.87
C LYS A 207 32.25 36.54 -18.28
N GLY A 208 32.66 35.31 -18.50
CA GLY A 208 31.96 34.10 -17.99
C GLY A 208 31.11 33.40 -19.04
N PRO A 209 30.63 32.16 -18.72
CA PRO A 209 29.81 31.38 -19.65
C PRO A 209 28.43 32.01 -19.85
N THR A 210 27.89 31.91 -21.05
CA THR A 210 26.52 32.32 -21.36
C THR A 210 25.53 31.35 -20.66
N PRO A 211 24.54 31.88 -19.90
CA PRO A 211 23.50 31.02 -19.31
C PRO A 211 22.79 30.22 -20.37
N ARG A 212 22.56 28.93 -20.10
CA ARG A 212 21.84 28.01 -20.99
C ARG A 212 20.69 27.28 -20.28
N LYS A 213 20.64 27.39 -18.93
CA LYS A 213 19.61 26.71 -18.13
C LYS A 213 18.46 27.66 -17.85
N LEU A 214 17.26 27.13 -17.97
CA LEU A 214 16.04 27.84 -17.56
C LEU A 214 16.10 28.18 -16.06
N LYS A 215 15.55 29.33 -15.71
CA LYS A 215 15.28 29.76 -14.34
C LYS A 215 13.88 30.31 -14.24
N ALA A 216 13.25 30.10 -13.12
CA ALA A 216 11.96 30.74 -12.82
C ALA A 216 12.17 32.24 -12.53
N THR A 217 11.20 33.06 -12.92
CA THR A 217 11.22 34.53 -12.72
C THR A 217 10.91 34.91 -11.26
N THR A 218 10.22 34.03 -10.52
CA THR A 218 9.92 34.20 -9.09
C THR A 218 10.72 33.20 -8.25
N GLN A 219 10.84 33.47 -6.95
CA GLN A 219 11.52 32.58 -6.02
C GLN A 219 10.56 31.47 -5.55
N ASP A 220 11.07 30.24 -5.49
CA ASP A 220 10.37 29.12 -4.86
C ASP A 220 10.50 29.18 -3.33
N VAL A 221 9.52 28.62 -2.64
CA VAL A 221 9.55 28.43 -1.19
C VAL A 221 9.29 26.94 -0.89
N SER A 222 9.72 26.44 0.26
CA SER A 222 9.32 25.09 0.70
C SER A 222 7.89 25.14 1.22
N VAL A 223 7.17 24.02 1.15
CA VAL A 223 5.81 23.96 1.72
C VAL A 223 5.82 24.15 3.23
N SER A 224 6.93 23.80 3.92
CA SER A 224 7.11 24.10 5.35
C SER A 224 7.25 25.59 5.62
N ASP A 225 8.12 26.30 4.86
CA ASP A 225 8.32 27.74 5.03
C ASP A 225 7.01 28.50 4.73
N TYR A 226 6.28 28.07 3.68
CA TYR A 226 4.96 28.62 3.37
C TYR A 226 3.98 28.40 4.52
N MET A 227 3.90 27.20 5.06
CA MET A 227 3.01 26.89 6.18
C MET A 227 3.32 27.73 7.41
N GLU A 228 4.60 28.00 7.70
CA GLU A 228 5.03 28.85 8.81
C GLU A 228 4.63 30.32 8.65
N SER A 229 4.38 30.77 7.41
CA SER A 229 3.93 32.13 7.11
C SER A 229 2.41 32.32 7.29
N LEU A 230 1.63 31.24 7.50
CA LEU A 230 0.18 31.30 7.62
C LEU A 230 -0.28 31.82 8.97
N GLU A 231 -1.23 32.74 8.96
CA GLU A 231 -1.87 33.31 10.14
C GLU A 231 -3.00 32.38 10.66
N PRO A 232 -3.43 32.53 11.93
CA PRO A 232 -4.54 31.74 12.48
C PRO A 232 -5.83 31.78 11.67
N GLY A 233 -6.12 32.90 10.98
CA GLY A 233 -7.29 33.09 10.13
C GLY A 233 -7.27 32.32 8.81
N ASP A 234 -6.11 31.78 8.41
CA ASP A 234 -5.95 31.03 7.16
C ASP A 234 -6.37 29.56 7.31
N TRP A 235 -6.74 29.14 8.52
CA TRP A 235 -7.05 27.76 8.84
C TRP A 235 -8.54 27.52 9.01
N GLU A 236 -9.04 26.48 8.34
CA GLU A 236 -10.41 25.99 8.46
C GLU A 236 -10.45 24.70 9.30
N LYS A 237 -11.30 24.67 10.34
CA LYS A 237 -11.50 23.47 11.13
C LYS A 237 -12.50 22.55 10.46
N ILE A 238 -12.06 21.35 10.09
CA ILE A 238 -12.86 20.35 9.39
C ILE A 238 -12.95 19.07 10.21
N GLU A 239 -14.17 18.54 10.35
CA GLU A 239 -14.46 17.22 10.87
C GLU A 239 -14.42 16.20 9.73
N VAL A 240 -13.47 15.26 9.76
CA VAL A 240 -13.19 14.35 8.63
C VAL A 240 -14.02 13.07 8.69
N ARG A 241 -14.01 12.39 9.85
CA ARG A 241 -14.71 11.11 10.05
C ARG A 241 -14.84 10.75 11.53
N ASN A 242 -15.72 9.80 11.83
CA ASN A 242 -15.76 9.16 13.14
C ASN A 242 -14.59 8.16 13.28
N THR A 243 -14.14 7.99 14.52
CA THR A 243 -13.14 7.01 14.93
C THR A 243 -13.57 6.33 16.22
N THR A 244 -12.91 5.24 16.62
CA THR A 244 -13.13 4.59 17.92
C THR A 244 -12.85 5.51 19.14
N LYS A 245 -12.17 6.64 18.90
CA LYS A 245 -11.81 7.63 19.94
C LYS A 245 -12.59 8.95 19.82
N GLY A 246 -13.66 8.96 19.04
CA GLY A 246 -14.44 10.15 18.73
C GLY A 246 -14.20 10.66 17.31
N LYS A 247 -14.48 11.95 17.08
CA LYS A 247 -14.39 12.57 15.75
C LYS A 247 -12.95 12.94 15.42
N LEU A 248 -12.48 12.52 14.24
CA LEU A 248 -11.23 13.01 13.67
C LEU A 248 -11.46 14.39 13.11
N THR A 249 -10.87 15.41 13.75
CA THR A 249 -10.90 16.80 13.31
C THR A 249 -9.49 17.28 13.02
N GLY A 250 -9.35 18.23 12.12
CA GLY A 250 -8.09 18.88 11.82
C GLY A 250 -8.29 20.32 11.41
N GLU A 251 -7.22 21.11 11.47
CA GLU A 251 -7.15 22.43 10.85
C GLU A 251 -6.51 22.27 9.48
N TYR A 252 -7.15 22.84 8.47
CA TYR A 252 -6.78 22.69 7.07
C TYR A 252 -6.55 24.04 6.42
N HIS A 253 -5.59 24.08 5.49
CA HIS A 253 -5.38 25.19 4.58
C HIS A 253 -5.33 24.66 3.15
N PHE A 254 -6.00 25.36 2.23
CA PHE A 254 -6.11 25.01 0.82
C PHE A 254 -5.65 26.18 -0.03
N VAL A 255 -4.68 25.96 -0.89
CA VAL A 255 -4.14 27.02 -1.76
C VAL A 255 -3.71 26.47 -3.09
N ARG A 256 -4.00 27.22 -4.16
CA ARG A 256 -3.46 26.93 -5.48
C ARG A 256 -2.00 27.38 -5.54
N VAL A 257 -1.14 26.46 -5.94
CA VAL A 257 0.29 26.68 -6.08
C VAL A 257 0.77 26.17 -7.44
N PHE A 258 2.01 26.47 -7.77
CA PHE A 258 2.65 26.01 -8.99
C PHE A 258 3.91 25.25 -8.66
N ILE A 259 4.20 24.20 -9.45
CA ILE A 259 5.43 23.44 -9.35
C ILE A 259 6.18 23.47 -10.67
N TRP A 260 7.49 23.47 -10.61
CA TRP A 260 8.32 23.31 -11.81
C TRP A 260 8.65 21.84 -12.02
N ASN A 261 7.98 21.23 -12.99
CA ASN A 261 8.35 19.90 -13.46
C ASN A 261 9.59 20.01 -14.35
N LYS A 262 10.74 19.74 -13.75
CA LYS A 262 12.07 19.88 -14.40
C LYS A 262 12.30 18.84 -15.50
N SER A 263 11.60 17.69 -15.48
CA SER A 263 11.75 16.64 -16.50
C SER A 263 11.25 17.06 -17.87
N ILE A 264 10.23 17.93 -17.89
CA ILE A 264 9.59 18.45 -19.11
C ILE A 264 9.71 19.96 -19.24
N ASN A 265 10.38 20.64 -18.30
CA ASN A 265 10.53 22.11 -18.24
C ASN A 265 9.20 22.87 -18.32
N GLN A 266 8.21 22.43 -17.55
CA GLN A 266 6.88 23.08 -17.50
C GLN A 266 6.50 23.44 -16.07
N ILE A 267 5.76 24.55 -15.96
CA ILE A 267 5.10 24.94 -14.72
C ILE A 267 3.70 24.32 -14.71
N GLU A 268 3.41 23.57 -13.66
CA GLU A 268 2.16 22.86 -13.49
C GLU A 268 1.40 23.39 -12.27
N PRO A 269 0.11 23.72 -12.40
CA PRO A 269 -0.71 24.09 -11.24
C PRO A 269 -1.02 22.86 -10.39
N ARG A 270 -1.09 23.05 -9.07
CA ARG A 270 -1.53 22.05 -8.08
C ARG A 270 -2.37 22.74 -7.01
N MET A 271 -3.29 22.01 -6.40
CA MET A 271 -3.90 22.42 -5.13
C MET A 271 -3.05 21.83 -4.01
N LEU A 272 -2.50 22.65 -3.15
CA LEU A 272 -1.82 22.26 -1.92
C LEU A 272 -2.85 22.17 -0.81
N VAL A 273 -2.85 21.04 -0.10
CA VAL A 273 -3.66 20.78 1.08
C VAL A 273 -2.72 20.59 2.27
N ILE A 274 -2.79 21.48 3.25
CA ILE A 274 -2.03 21.38 4.49
C ILE A 274 -2.98 21.02 5.62
N ARG A 275 -2.61 20.03 6.43
CA ARG A 275 -3.40 19.60 7.57
C ARG A 275 -2.58 19.66 8.85
N LYS A 276 -3.13 20.24 9.90
CA LYS A 276 -2.64 20.13 11.29
C LYS A 276 -3.61 19.29 12.10
N THR A 277 -3.11 18.28 12.79
CA THR A 277 -3.87 17.44 13.70
C THR A 277 -3.11 17.24 15.01
N MET A 278 -3.82 17.10 16.12
CA MET A 278 -3.23 16.69 17.38
C MET A 278 -3.11 15.17 17.41
N SER A 279 -1.90 14.68 17.61
CA SER A 279 -1.66 13.24 17.81
C SER A 279 -2.17 12.78 19.18
N ALA A 280 -2.29 11.47 19.39
CA ALA A 280 -2.63 10.89 20.69
C ALA A 280 -1.60 11.21 21.80
N LYS A 281 -0.41 11.67 21.41
CA LYS A 281 0.69 12.08 22.31
C LYS A 281 0.70 13.60 22.58
N ASN A 282 -0.34 14.32 22.22
CA ASN A 282 -0.42 15.79 22.31
C ASN A 282 0.68 16.53 21.50
N THR A 283 1.16 15.94 20.43
CA THR A 283 2.06 16.59 19.47
C THR A 283 1.28 17.00 18.22
N VAL A 284 1.62 18.14 17.65
CA VAL A 284 1.04 18.60 16.40
C VAL A 284 1.67 17.78 15.27
N GLU A 285 0.84 17.10 14.50
CA GLU A 285 1.24 16.44 13.25
C GLU A 285 0.80 17.28 12.07
N ILE A 286 1.73 17.60 11.17
CA ILE A 286 1.46 18.35 9.95
C ILE A 286 1.63 17.40 8.77
N LYS A 287 0.68 17.46 7.84
CA LYS A 287 0.76 16.75 6.55
C LYS A 287 0.51 17.70 5.41
N TYR A 288 1.21 17.45 4.32
CA TYR A 288 1.13 18.20 3.09
C TYR A 288 0.74 17.26 1.97
N SER A 289 -0.16 17.66 1.08
CA SER A 289 -0.54 16.85 -0.08
C SER A 289 -0.81 17.74 -1.29
N PHE A 290 -0.52 17.21 -2.48
CA PHE A 290 -0.95 17.79 -3.73
C PHE A 290 -2.16 17.05 -4.30
N THR A 291 -3.03 17.82 -4.98
CA THR A 291 -4.13 17.29 -5.77
C THR A 291 -4.34 18.12 -7.04
N ASN A 292 -4.90 17.49 -8.08
CA ASN A 292 -5.39 18.15 -9.29
C ASN A 292 -6.87 18.56 -9.17
N ALA A 293 -7.46 18.47 -7.98
CA ALA A 293 -8.85 18.84 -7.75
C ALA A 293 -9.11 20.33 -8.02
N ASN A 294 -10.27 20.63 -8.63
CA ASN A 294 -10.79 21.98 -8.78
C ASN A 294 -11.80 22.26 -7.66
N LEU A 295 -11.64 23.39 -6.94
CA LEU A 295 -12.57 23.83 -5.88
C LEU A 295 -13.97 24.18 -6.38
N GLU A 296 -14.18 24.35 -7.68
CA GLU A 296 -15.52 24.48 -8.27
C GLU A 296 -16.30 23.16 -8.25
N GLN A 297 -15.58 22.02 -8.22
CA GLN A 297 -16.14 20.67 -8.26
C GLN A 297 -16.08 19.95 -6.92
N TYR A 298 -15.04 20.24 -6.13
CA TYR A 298 -14.77 19.55 -4.85
C TYR A 298 -14.72 20.54 -3.71
N THR A 299 -15.47 20.25 -2.65
CA THR A 299 -15.45 21.06 -1.42
C THR A 299 -14.19 20.80 -0.59
N HIS A 300 -13.81 21.71 0.28
CA HIS A 300 -12.75 21.54 1.26
C HIS A 300 -12.95 20.28 2.11
N GLN A 301 -14.20 19.98 2.49
CA GLN A 301 -14.57 18.76 3.19
C GLN A 301 -14.21 17.50 2.39
N ALA A 302 -14.45 17.49 1.07
CA ALA A 302 -14.11 16.37 0.21
C ALA A 302 -12.58 16.19 0.10
N LEU A 303 -11.81 17.27 -0.02
CA LEU A 303 -10.34 17.21 -0.06
C LEU A 303 -9.76 16.73 1.27
N ALA A 304 -10.27 17.22 2.41
CA ALA A 304 -9.87 16.74 3.73
C ALA A 304 -10.17 15.25 3.92
N TYR A 305 -11.34 14.80 3.44
CA TYR A 305 -11.71 13.39 3.44
C TYR A 305 -10.74 12.55 2.60
N MET A 306 -10.44 12.96 1.35
CA MET A 306 -9.51 12.23 0.48
C MET A 306 -8.12 12.09 1.12
N GLN A 307 -7.56 13.16 1.70
CA GLN A 307 -6.27 13.12 2.37
C GLN A 307 -6.25 12.12 3.54
N ALA A 308 -7.35 11.99 4.26
CA ALA A 308 -7.45 11.07 5.39
C ALA A 308 -7.53 9.59 5.00
N GLN A 309 -7.81 9.27 3.72
CA GLN A 309 -7.94 7.87 3.26
C GLN A 309 -6.61 7.12 3.25
N ARG A 310 -5.47 7.79 3.20
CA ARG A 310 -4.15 7.13 3.26
C ARG A 310 -3.97 6.23 4.49
N TYR A 311 -4.61 6.55 5.60
CA TYR A 311 -4.63 5.70 6.80
C TYR A 311 -5.07 4.25 6.49
N PHE A 312 -5.98 4.05 5.55
CA PHE A 312 -6.59 2.74 5.32
C PHE A 312 -5.66 1.76 4.60
N VAL A 313 -4.77 2.20 3.71
CA VAL A 313 -3.78 1.29 3.10
C VAL A 313 -2.79 0.79 4.15
N GLU A 314 -2.31 1.67 5.03
CA GLU A 314 -1.44 1.27 6.15
C GLU A 314 -2.14 0.25 7.06
N HIS A 315 -3.44 0.50 7.35
CA HIS A 315 -4.25 -0.41 8.16
C HIS A 315 -4.45 -1.77 7.48
N CYS A 316 -4.80 -1.81 6.19
CA CYS A 316 -4.95 -3.04 5.42
C CYS A 316 -3.63 -3.83 5.34
N ILE A 317 -2.49 -3.17 5.11
CA ILE A 317 -1.17 -3.80 5.13
C ILE A 317 -0.87 -4.40 6.52
N LYS A 318 -1.18 -3.67 7.59
CA LYS A 318 -1.02 -4.14 8.96
C LYS A 318 -1.91 -5.35 9.27
N GLU A 319 -3.19 -5.31 8.88
CA GLU A 319 -4.11 -6.45 9.01
C GLU A 319 -3.59 -7.66 8.21
N SER A 320 -3.13 -7.46 6.95
CA SER A 320 -2.55 -8.52 6.12
C SER A 320 -1.33 -9.18 6.77
N LYS A 321 -0.47 -8.43 7.45
CA LYS A 321 0.65 -8.98 8.21
C LYS A 321 0.21 -9.67 9.50
N GLN A 322 -0.53 -8.98 10.36
CA GLN A 322 -0.82 -9.45 11.71
C GLN A 322 -1.92 -10.51 11.77
N ILE A 323 -2.93 -10.39 10.92
CA ILE A 323 -4.10 -11.28 10.91
C ILE A 323 -3.98 -12.35 9.85
N LEU A 324 -3.49 -12.03 8.66
CA LEU A 324 -3.44 -12.94 7.51
C LEU A 324 -2.05 -13.53 7.25
N GLY A 325 -0.98 -12.97 7.84
CA GLY A 325 0.37 -13.51 7.78
C GLY A 325 1.03 -13.45 6.41
N ILE A 326 0.77 -12.39 5.65
CA ILE A 326 1.39 -12.21 4.32
C ILE A 326 2.92 -12.17 4.37
N ASP A 327 3.50 -11.83 5.50
CA ASP A 327 4.95 -11.76 5.76
C ASP A 327 5.53 -13.05 6.36
N GLN A 328 4.68 -14.03 6.73
CA GLN A 328 5.09 -15.24 7.43
C GLN A 328 5.35 -16.44 6.51
N PHE A 329 5.01 -16.35 5.22
CA PHE A 329 5.27 -17.45 4.29
C PHE A 329 6.77 -17.60 3.99
N GLN A 330 7.19 -18.84 3.70
CA GLN A 330 8.60 -19.19 3.53
C GLN A 330 8.96 -19.67 2.12
N THR A 331 7.99 -19.65 1.22
CA THR A 331 8.21 -20.04 -0.18
C THR A 331 9.13 -19.04 -0.88
N ARG A 332 9.88 -19.52 -1.90
CA ARG A 332 10.99 -18.78 -2.49
C ARG A 332 10.76 -18.33 -3.93
N LYS A 333 9.83 -19.02 -4.63
CA LYS A 333 9.60 -18.81 -6.06
C LYS A 333 8.59 -17.70 -6.34
N TRP A 334 8.63 -17.17 -7.55
CA TRP A 334 7.72 -16.15 -8.06
C TRP A 334 6.26 -16.60 -7.94
N LEU A 335 5.91 -17.76 -8.51
CA LEU A 335 4.55 -18.28 -8.52
C LEU A 335 3.98 -18.40 -7.09
N SER A 336 4.77 -18.94 -6.17
CA SER A 336 4.33 -19.11 -4.79
C SER A 336 4.09 -17.79 -4.04
N TRP A 337 4.84 -16.72 -4.39
CA TRP A 337 4.57 -15.39 -3.87
C TRP A 337 3.23 -14.87 -4.40
N GLN A 338 2.96 -15.00 -5.69
CA GLN A 338 1.70 -14.58 -6.32
C GLN A 338 0.50 -15.33 -5.72
N HIS A 339 0.60 -16.66 -5.57
CA HIS A 339 -0.43 -17.48 -4.94
C HIS A 339 -0.72 -17.06 -3.50
N GLN A 340 0.32 -16.77 -2.71
CA GLN A 340 0.17 -16.31 -1.34
C GLN A 340 -0.55 -14.97 -1.26
N VAL A 341 -0.25 -14.04 -2.16
CA VAL A 341 -0.93 -12.75 -2.27
C VAL A 341 -2.40 -12.94 -2.63
N ALA A 342 -2.69 -13.76 -3.64
CA ALA A 342 -4.07 -14.02 -4.06
C ALA A 342 -4.93 -14.61 -2.93
N LEU A 343 -4.40 -15.61 -2.22
CA LEU A 343 -5.10 -16.21 -1.06
C LEU A 343 -5.30 -15.20 0.07
N ASN A 344 -4.31 -14.34 0.32
CA ASN A 344 -4.43 -13.29 1.33
C ASN A 344 -5.54 -12.28 0.98
N PHE A 345 -5.66 -11.93 -0.29
CA PHE A 345 -6.69 -11.00 -0.77
C PHE A 345 -8.09 -11.60 -0.75
N ILE A 346 -8.25 -12.90 -1.04
CA ILE A 346 -9.52 -13.61 -0.83
C ILE A 346 -9.97 -13.47 0.63
N VAL A 347 -9.08 -13.71 1.58
CA VAL A 347 -9.42 -13.62 3.01
C VAL A 347 -9.69 -12.16 3.42
N SER A 348 -8.94 -11.20 2.88
CA SER A 348 -9.19 -9.77 3.12
C SER A 348 -10.58 -9.35 2.63
N SER A 349 -10.98 -9.79 1.42
CA SER A 349 -12.32 -9.56 0.87
C SER A 349 -13.42 -10.22 1.71
N PHE A 350 -13.18 -11.44 2.20
CA PHE A 350 -14.10 -12.13 3.11
C PHE A 350 -14.29 -11.33 4.41
N ILE A 351 -13.21 -10.86 5.04
CA ILE A 351 -13.29 -10.01 6.24
C ILE A 351 -14.08 -8.73 5.97
N LEU A 352 -13.90 -8.12 4.80
CA LEU A 352 -14.69 -6.95 4.40
C LEU A 352 -16.18 -7.28 4.30
N LYS A 353 -16.55 -8.44 3.70
CA LYS A 353 -17.94 -8.89 3.60
C LYS A 353 -18.57 -9.07 4.97
N GLU A 354 -17.87 -9.70 5.92
CA GLU A 354 -18.34 -9.86 7.30
C GLU A 354 -18.54 -8.52 8.01
N LYS A 355 -17.59 -7.59 7.87
CA LYS A 355 -17.71 -6.22 8.41
C LYS A 355 -18.95 -5.50 7.85
N LEU A 356 -19.24 -5.66 6.56
CA LEU A 356 -20.39 -5.05 5.91
C LEU A 356 -21.72 -5.67 6.37
N LEU A 357 -21.78 -7.00 6.47
CA LEU A 357 -22.98 -7.73 6.91
C LEU A 357 -23.36 -7.38 8.37
N CYS A 358 -22.39 -7.17 9.23
CA CYS A 358 -22.61 -6.87 10.64
C CYS A 358 -22.60 -5.38 10.98
N PHE A 359 -22.51 -4.48 9.98
CA PHE A 359 -22.23 -3.07 10.23
C PHE A 359 -23.29 -2.34 11.06
N ASP A 360 -24.56 -2.66 10.85
CA ASP A 360 -25.67 -2.01 11.57
C ASP A 360 -25.68 -2.40 13.05
N ASP A 361 -25.31 -3.64 13.37
CA ASP A 361 -25.28 -4.14 14.76
C ASP A 361 -23.92 -3.92 15.44
N LEU A 362 -22.82 -4.06 14.68
CA LEU A 362 -21.44 -4.01 15.15
C LEU A 362 -20.57 -3.09 14.27
N PRO A 363 -20.77 -1.78 14.27
CA PRO A 363 -20.10 -0.85 13.35
C PRO A 363 -18.58 -0.75 13.55
N LEU A 364 -18.06 -1.24 14.68
CA LEU A 364 -16.63 -1.25 15.00
C LEU A 364 -16.00 -2.63 14.92
N LEU A 365 -16.68 -3.60 14.29
CA LEU A 365 -16.20 -4.97 14.12
C LEU A 365 -14.82 -4.98 13.43
N SER A 366 -13.81 -5.52 14.11
CA SER A 366 -12.44 -5.60 13.60
C SER A 366 -12.16 -6.97 12.95
N ALA A 367 -11.12 -7.04 12.11
CA ALA A 367 -10.63 -8.31 11.56
C ALA A 367 -10.20 -9.28 12.67
N ARG A 368 -9.77 -8.77 13.81
CA ARG A 368 -9.40 -9.59 14.96
C ARG A 368 -10.62 -10.23 15.60
N ASP A 369 -11.69 -9.49 15.79
CA ASP A 369 -12.95 -10.03 16.34
C ASP A 369 -13.51 -11.12 15.44
N ILE A 370 -13.54 -10.90 14.12
CA ILE A 370 -13.95 -11.91 13.13
C ILE A 370 -13.09 -13.17 13.28
N LYS A 371 -11.76 -13.01 13.37
CA LYS A 371 -10.85 -14.13 13.58
C LYS A 371 -11.20 -14.89 14.87
N GLU A 372 -11.42 -14.21 15.98
CA GLU A 372 -11.72 -14.82 17.28
C GLU A 372 -13.01 -15.64 17.21
N VAL A 373 -14.06 -15.11 16.56
CA VAL A 373 -15.32 -15.85 16.33
C VAL A 373 -15.11 -17.11 15.49
N PHE A 374 -14.32 -17.01 14.41
CA PHE A 374 -14.01 -18.17 13.56
C PHE A 374 -13.24 -19.24 14.32
N VAL A 375 -12.21 -18.85 15.06
CA VAL A 375 -11.41 -19.78 15.88
C VAL A 375 -12.29 -20.45 16.93
N PHE A 376 -13.12 -19.69 17.63
CA PHE A 376 -14.04 -20.22 18.63
C PHE A 376 -15.01 -21.26 18.03
N ASN A 377 -15.66 -20.94 16.91
CA ASN A 377 -16.63 -21.84 16.27
C ASN A 377 -15.99 -23.13 15.78
N MET A 378 -14.74 -23.11 15.35
CA MET A 378 -14.02 -24.32 14.94
C MET A 378 -13.68 -25.26 16.07
N TYR A 379 -13.31 -24.73 17.25
CA TYR A 379 -12.98 -25.55 18.41
C TYR A 379 -14.21 -25.97 19.20
N LYS A 380 -15.34 -25.30 19.02
CA LYS A 380 -16.60 -25.57 19.75
C LYS A 380 -17.14 -26.99 19.53
N GLU A 381 -16.91 -27.55 18.35
CA GLU A 381 -17.38 -28.89 17.99
C GLU A 381 -16.37 -30.01 18.32
N MET A 382 -15.17 -29.67 18.79
CA MET A 382 -14.14 -30.65 19.17
C MET A 382 -14.33 -31.08 20.61
N THR A 383 -14.32 -32.39 20.84
CA THR A 383 -14.22 -32.96 22.20
C THR A 383 -12.80 -32.76 22.75
N GLU A 384 -12.65 -32.84 24.07
CA GLU A 384 -11.34 -32.79 24.74
C GLU A 384 -10.41 -33.88 24.22
N GLU A 385 -10.92 -35.11 24.02
CA GLU A 385 -10.20 -36.24 23.47
C GLU A 385 -9.67 -35.93 22.06
N GLN A 386 -10.52 -35.40 21.17
CA GLN A 386 -10.10 -35.01 19.82
C GLN A 386 -9.01 -33.90 19.83
N LEU A 387 -9.10 -32.98 20.78
CA LEU A 387 -8.08 -31.96 20.96
C LEU A 387 -6.74 -32.57 21.40
N PHE A 388 -6.74 -33.51 22.36
CA PHE A 388 -5.56 -34.24 22.79
C PHE A 388 -4.95 -35.10 21.68
N ASP A 389 -5.77 -35.80 20.91
CA ASP A 389 -5.33 -36.60 19.77
C ASP A 389 -4.64 -35.72 18.72
N LYS A 390 -5.22 -34.56 18.41
CA LYS A 390 -4.61 -33.59 17.50
C LYS A 390 -3.26 -33.10 18.01
N MET A 391 -3.16 -32.76 19.28
CA MET A 391 -1.90 -32.34 19.90
C MET A 391 -0.84 -33.46 19.86
N PHE A 392 -1.25 -34.69 20.18
CA PHE A 392 -0.36 -35.87 20.20
C PHE A 392 0.16 -36.19 18.80
N ASN A 393 -0.72 -36.22 17.78
CA ASN A 393 -0.34 -36.46 16.39
C ASN A 393 0.65 -35.42 15.88
N ARG A 394 0.44 -34.12 16.22
CA ARG A 394 1.37 -33.05 15.89
C ARG A 394 2.74 -33.28 16.50
N HIS A 395 2.82 -33.72 17.74
CA HIS A 395 4.10 -34.06 18.39
C HIS A 395 4.80 -35.25 17.76
N LEU A 396 4.06 -36.27 17.36
CA LEU A 396 4.61 -37.45 16.66
C LEU A 396 5.21 -37.08 15.30
N ILE A 397 4.50 -36.24 14.51
CA ILE A 397 4.99 -35.75 13.22
C ILE A 397 6.31 -34.98 13.41
N ARG A 398 6.34 -34.04 14.36
CA ARG A 398 7.55 -33.25 14.65
C ARG A 398 8.72 -34.13 15.12
N GLN A 399 8.46 -35.08 15.99
CA GLN A 399 9.51 -36.01 16.44
C GLN A 399 10.08 -36.85 15.30
N ARG A 400 9.22 -37.31 14.40
CA ARG A 400 9.64 -38.03 13.18
C ARG A 400 10.51 -37.15 12.29
N ASP A 401 10.12 -35.88 12.09
CA ASP A 401 10.86 -34.95 11.22
C ASP A 401 12.21 -34.55 11.81
N ILE A 402 12.29 -34.41 13.15
CA ILE A 402 13.55 -34.23 13.87
C ILE A 402 14.44 -35.45 13.65
N ASN A 403 13.94 -36.67 13.88
CA ASN A 403 14.70 -37.90 13.70
C ASN A 403 15.21 -38.04 12.27
N ASN A 404 14.37 -37.73 11.26
CA ASN A 404 14.78 -37.78 9.86
C ASN A 404 15.81 -36.70 9.50
N SER A 405 15.86 -35.57 10.20
CA SER A 405 16.87 -34.53 9.99
C SER A 405 18.27 -34.98 10.44
N TYR A 406 18.36 -35.78 11.50
CA TYR A 406 19.62 -36.39 11.99
C TYR A 406 20.13 -37.49 11.07
N LEU A 407 19.25 -38.13 10.28
CA LEU A 407 19.67 -39.20 9.36
C LEU A 407 20.16 -38.65 7.99
N ARG A 408 20.07 -37.35 7.76
CA ARG A 408 20.51 -36.66 6.51
C ARG A 408 21.86 -35.95 6.64
N ILE A 409 22.54 -36.12 7.78
CA ILE A 409 23.93 -35.73 8.03
C ILE A 409 24.81 -36.96 7.92
#